data_55854e4f06d56dc5cc4a7690208dfaae
#
_entry.id   55854e4f06d56dc5cc4a7690208dfaae
#
_cell.length_a   1.000
_cell.length_b   1.000
_cell.length_c   1.000
_cell.angle_alpha   90.00
_cell.angle_beta   90.00
_cell.angle_gamma   90.00
#
_symmetry.space_group_name_H-M   'P 1'
#
loop_
_entity.id
_entity.type
_entity.pdbx_description
1 polymer ?
#
loop_
_entity_poly.entity_id
_entity_poly.type
_entity_poly.pdbx_seq_one_letter_code
_entity_poly.pdbx_strand_id
1 'polypeptide(L)'
;MKIKNIQIFKTSSPVHKTAGTNWLFVKIITDTDIYGWGEGSLQYKDFALESEILDMKKYLIGKNPLNIENIWVSLFRRVTWSGGAVTMSAISAIDLALWDIKGKAYGVPVYDLVGGKTRDKVRVYANGWFEKINLSTLTARNISPKLYAEEASKLVEKGWRALKFYPFGGPQTTSLEQIRDGINLVDSVRNAVGDLVEIGVDIRARLNTWSAMRVEKELRPYNIAWLEEPILYDNSKPMIEFAKSSEIPISTGEQLYNRWEFRPIIESGVIPILQPDICHAGGFSELRKISFAAETYYSSIAPHNSNGPISTISSIHLGMSIPNIFMQEIFVSFLERYNLLLSDPPNISKGYVTISDKPGWGTDLIEQNILEHPAGEFKQVDSEPY
;
A
#
# COMPACT_ATOMS: atom_id res chain seq x y z
N MET A 1 -31.62 -1.70 6.68
CA MET A 1 -30.62 -0.93 5.91
C MET A 1 -30.33 -1.65 4.60
N LYS A 2 -30.40 -0.92 3.49
CA LYS A 2 -30.13 -1.41 2.13
C LYS A 2 -29.27 -0.41 1.38
N ILE A 3 -28.41 -0.87 0.51
CA ILE A 3 -27.62 -0.03 -0.40
C ILE A 3 -28.58 0.66 -1.38
N LYS A 4 -28.59 2.00 -1.36
CA LYS A 4 -29.44 2.85 -2.22
C LYS A 4 -28.69 3.35 -3.44
N ASN A 5 -27.41 3.74 -3.28
CA ASN A 5 -26.60 4.25 -4.37
C ASN A 5 -25.12 4.01 -4.11
N ILE A 6 -24.32 4.04 -5.16
CA ILE A 6 -22.87 4.04 -5.13
C ILE A 6 -22.40 5.20 -6.00
N GLN A 7 -21.59 6.08 -5.43
CA GLN A 7 -20.96 7.22 -6.08
C GLN A 7 -19.45 7.00 -6.14
N ILE A 8 -18.85 7.46 -7.22
CA ILE A 8 -17.40 7.36 -7.46
C ILE A 8 -16.84 8.77 -7.52
N PHE A 9 -15.74 8.99 -6.83
CA PHE A 9 -15.00 10.24 -6.82
C PHE A 9 -13.56 9.97 -7.23
N LYS A 10 -13.00 10.85 -8.06
CA LYS A 10 -11.61 10.77 -8.48
C LYS A 10 -10.91 12.09 -8.22
N THR A 11 -9.68 12.04 -7.71
CA THR A 11 -8.83 13.21 -7.49
C THR A 11 -7.39 12.91 -7.89
N SER A 12 -6.66 13.94 -8.31
CA SER A 12 -5.24 13.77 -8.61
C SER A 12 -4.41 13.55 -7.35
N SER A 13 -3.46 12.61 -7.41
CA SER A 13 -2.45 12.49 -6.36
C SER A 13 -1.47 13.68 -6.40
N PRO A 14 -0.90 14.10 -5.26
CA PRO A 14 -0.09 15.33 -5.21
C PRO A 14 1.26 15.22 -5.94
N VAL A 15 1.77 14.02 -6.14
CA VAL A 15 3.16 13.80 -6.60
C VAL A 15 3.26 13.58 -8.10
N HIS A 16 2.25 13.01 -8.71
CA HIS A 16 2.32 12.57 -10.10
C HIS A 16 1.44 13.41 -11.04
N LYS A 17 1.60 14.72 -11.02
CA LYS A 17 0.89 15.60 -11.97
C LYS A 17 1.08 15.22 -13.45
N THR A 18 2.12 14.47 -13.75
CA THR A 18 2.47 14.03 -15.12
C THR A 18 2.26 12.54 -15.37
N ALA A 19 2.05 11.73 -14.35
CA ALA A 19 2.11 10.27 -14.43
C ALA A 19 0.75 9.56 -14.31
N GLY A 20 -0.37 10.29 -14.37
CA GLY A 20 -1.71 9.66 -14.43
C GLY A 20 -2.11 8.85 -13.20
N THR A 21 -1.53 9.16 -12.03
CA THR A 21 -1.95 8.54 -10.78
C THR A 21 -3.08 9.36 -10.16
N ASN A 22 -4.26 8.80 -10.21
CA ASN A 22 -5.43 9.33 -9.55
C ASN A 22 -5.80 8.45 -8.36
N TRP A 23 -6.36 9.07 -7.33
CA TRP A 23 -7.05 8.32 -6.28
C TRP A 23 -8.52 8.17 -6.65
N LEU A 24 -9.04 6.98 -6.48
CA LEU A 24 -10.44 6.66 -6.74
C LEU A 24 -11.11 6.21 -5.45
N PHE A 25 -12.13 6.98 -5.04
CA PHE A 25 -12.94 6.71 -3.86
C PHE A 25 -14.34 6.25 -4.24
N VAL A 26 -14.90 5.40 -3.39
CA VAL A 26 -16.27 4.90 -3.50
C VAL A 26 -17.05 5.34 -2.27
N LYS A 27 -18.18 6.02 -2.47
CA LYS A 27 -19.16 6.31 -1.43
C LYS A 27 -20.38 5.41 -1.61
N ILE A 28 -20.61 4.49 -0.67
CA ILE A 28 -21.82 3.69 -0.62
C ILE A 28 -22.85 4.38 0.27
N ILE A 29 -24.01 4.70 -0.31
CA ILE A 29 -25.13 5.38 0.35
C ILE A 29 -26.21 4.36 0.64
N THR A 30 -26.75 4.34 1.86
CA THR A 30 -27.83 3.45 2.27
C THR A 30 -29.20 4.14 2.21
N ASP A 31 -30.26 3.39 2.48
CA ASP A 31 -31.64 3.90 2.63
C ASP A 31 -31.89 4.55 4.01
N THR A 32 -30.81 4.70 4.80
CA THR A 32 -30.76 5.48 6.04
C THR A 32 -29.77 6.63 5.88
N ASP A 33 -29.51 7.40 6.95
CA ASP A 33 -28.50 8.48 6.90
C ASP A 33 -27.06 7.99 6.94
N ILE A 34 -26.84 6.66 7.02
CA ILE A 34 -25.50 6.06 7.08
C ILE A 34 -24.94 5.85 5.67
N TYR A 35 -23.71 6.25 5.49
CA TYR A 35 -22.91 5.99 4.30
C TYR A 35 -21.49 5.55 4.71
N GLY A 36 -20.74 4.99 3.77
CA GLY A 36 -19.35 4.63 4.01
C GLY A 36 -18.45 4.92 2.83
N TRP A 37 -17.18 5.18 3.14
CA TRP A 37 -16.12 5.46 2.19
C TRP A 37 -15.18 4.27 2.01
N GLY A 38 -14.83 4.00 0.76
CA GLY A 38 -13.79 3.05 0.37
C GLY A 38 -12.87 3.63 -0.69
N GLU A 39 -11.80 2.93 -0.99
CA GLU A 39 -10.78 3.35 -1.95
C GLU A 39 -10.25 2.16 -2.75
N GLY A 40 -10.04 2.36 -4.06
CA GLY A 40 -9.50 1.34 -4.97
C GLY A 40 -8.29 1.78 -5.79
N SER A 41 -7.96 3.02 -5.82
CA SER A 41 -6.79 3.77 -6.36
C SER A 41 -5.79 3.00 -7.23
N LEU A 42 -6.26 2.21 -8.22
CA LEU A 42 -5.41 1.42 -9.11
C LEU A 42 -4.72 2.32 -10.14
N GLN A 43 -3.42 2.49 -10.00
CA GLN A 43 -2.60 3.35 -10.84
C GLN A 43 -2.74 3.01 -12.33
N TYR A 44 -2.88 4.02 -13.17
CA TYR A 44 -3.02 3.94 -14.64
C TYR A 44 -4.25 3.17 -15.16
N LYS A 45 -5.18 2.75 -14.29
CA LYS A 45 -6.35 1.94 -14.65
C LYS A 45 -7.65 2.47 -14.03
N ASP A 46 -7.69 3.75 -13.67
CA ASP A 46 -8.84 4.37 -13.00
C ASP A 46 -10.13 4.30 -13.81
N PHE A 47 -10.10 4.41 -15.15
CA PHE A 47 -11.29 4.22 -16.01
C PHE A 47 -11.79 2.78 -16.00
N ALA A 48 -10.89 1.79 -16.09
CA ALA A 48 -11.26 0.39 -16.04
C ALA A 48 -11.86 0.03 -14.67
N LEU A 49 -11.25 0.53 -13.60
CA LEU A 49 -11.72 0.35 -12.23
C LEU A 49 -13.09 0.98 -12.00
N GLU A 50 -13.30 2.21 -12.47
CA GLU A 50 -14.60 2.88 -12.40
C GLU A 50 -15.69 2.07 -13.09
N SER A 51 -15.42 1.58 -14.31
CA SER A 51 -16.36 0.76 -15.08
C SER A 51 -16.71 -0.54 -14.37
N GLU A 52 -15.73 -1.22 -13.77
CA GLU A 52 -15.93 -2.45 -12.99
C GLU A 52 -16.81 -2.20 -11.75
N ILE A 53 -16.58 -1.11 -11.03
CA ILE A 53 -17.42 -0.72 -9.89
C ILE A 53 -18.86 -0.43 -10.33
N LEU A 54 -19.05 0.23 -11.48
CA LEU A 54 -20.38 0.50 -12.02
C LEU A 54 -21.13 -0.78 -12.46
N ASP A 55 -20.42 -1.79 -12.95
CA ASP A 55 -21.00 -3.10 -13.22
C ASP A 55 -21.38 -3.83 -11.92
N MET A 56 -20.52 -3.79 -10.90
CA MET A 56 -20.82 -4.35 -9.58
C MET A 56 -21.98 -3.63 -8.89
N LYS A 57 -22.15 -2.32 -9.08
CA LYS A 57 -23.26 -1.52 -8.53
C LYS A 57 -24.62 -2.12 -8.86
N LYS A 58 -24.82 -2.63 -10.08
CA LYS A 58 -26.08 -3.23 -10.53
C LYS A 58 -26.51 -4.41 -9.65
N TYR A 59 -25.54 -5.14 -9.13
CA TYR A 59 -25.76 -6.26 -8.24
C TYR A 59 -25.95 -5.83 -6.77
N LEU A 60 -25.31 -4.75 -6.35
CA LEU A 60 -25.25 -4.32 -4.95
C LEU A 60 -26.48 -3.54 -4.49
N ILE A 61 -27.17 -2.83 -5.39
CA ILE A 61 -28.37 -2.05 -5.06
C ILE A 61 -29.42 -2.95 -4.41
N GLY A 62 -29.98 -2.51 -3.29
CA GLY A 62 -30.98 -3.23 -2.48
C GLY A 62 -30.41 -4.31 -1.55
N LYS A 63 -29.10 -4.62 -1.62
CA LYS A 63 -28.46 -5.57 -0.68
C LYS A 63 -28.28 -4.93 0.71
N ASN A 64 -28.21 -5.79 1.72
CA ASN A 64 -27.86 -5.36 3.08
C ASN A 64 -26.34 -5.16 3.18
N PRO A 65 -25.85 -3.92 3.41
CA PRO A 65 -24.41 -3.62 3.47
C PRO A 65 -23.68 -4.28 4.66
N LEU A 66 -24.41 -4.74 5.67
CA LEU A 66 -23.81 -5.39 6.85
C LEU A 66 -23.37 -6.84 6.56
N ASN A 67 -23.84 -7.44 5.47
CA ASN A 67 -23.48 -8.79 5.04
C ASN A 67 -22.19 -8.79 4.18
N ILE A 68 -21.11 -8.23 4.73
CA ILE A 68 -19.85 -7.95 4.00
C ILE A 68 -19.30 -9.22 3.33
N GLU A 69 -19.13 -10.31 4.08
CA GLU A 69 -18.60 -11.58 3.54
C GLU A 69 -19.45 -12.14 2.40
N ASN A 70 -20.79 -12.09 2.53
CA ASN A 70 -21.67 -12.55 1.46
C ASN A 70 -21.51 -11.71 0.18
N ILE A 71 -21.41 -10.39 0.33
CA ILE A 71 -21.16 -9.48 -0.79
C ILE A 71 -19.80 -9.77 -1.40
N TRP A 72 -18.74 -9.86 -0.60
CA TRP A 72 -17.38 -10.15 -1.06
C TRP A 72 -17.32 -11.45 -1.89
N VAL A 73 -17.81 -12.55 -1.33
CA VAL A 73 -17.82 -13.86 -2.00
C VAL A 73 -18.66 -13.81 -3.28
N SER A 74 -19.79 -13.11 -3.24
CA SER A 74 -20.65 -12.98 -4.42
C SER A 74 -19.96 -12.18 -5.53
N LEU A 75 -19.28 -11.09 -5.23
CA LEU A 75 -18.53 -10.31 -6.22
C LEU A 75 -17.37 -11.11 -6.80
N PHE A 76 -16.68 -11.88 -5.97
CA PHE A 76 -15.51 -12.66 -6.40
C PHE A 76 -15.90 -13.95 -7.17
N ARG A 77 -16.99 -14.64 -6.78
CA ARG A 77 -17.36 -15.97 -7.33
C ARG A 77 -18.54 -15.97 -8.31
N ARG A 78 -19.28 -14.87 -8.38
CA ARG A 78 -20.50 -14.80 -9.22
C ARG A 78 -20.23 -14.94 -10.71
N VAL A 79 -19.09 -14.48 -11.17
CA VAL A 79 -18.68 -14.50 -12.57
C VAL A 79 -17.64 -15.59 -12.82
N THR A 80 -17.63 -16.14 -14.03
CA THR A 80 -16.64 -17.16 -14.42
C THR A 80 -15.21 -16.61 -14.41
N TRP A 81 -15.05 -15.33 -14.77
CA TRP A 81 -13.77 -14.64 -14.85
C TRP A 81 -13.56 -13.78 -13.60
N SER A 82 -12.91 -14.33 -12.59
CA SER A 82 -12.68 -13.66 -11.30
C SER A 82 -11.20 -13.39 -11.06
N GLY A 83 -10.91 -12.38 -10.21
CA GLY A 83 -9.55 -12.02 -9.84
C GLY A 83 -8.89 -10.99 -10.76
N GLY A 84 -7.59 -10.83 -10.59
CA GLY A 84 -6.80 -9.81 -11.27
C GLY A 84 -6.95 -8.40 -10.72
N ALA A 85 -6.05 -7.50 -11.12
CA ALA A 85 -5.88 -6.19 -10.52
C ALA A 85 -7.17 -5.33 -10.49
N VAL A 86 -7.89 -5.24 -11.62
CA VAL A 86 -9.07 -4.36 -11.73
C VAL A 86 -10.22 -4.86 -10.86
N THR A 87 -10.58 -6.14 -11.00
CA THR A 87 -11.69 -6.73 -10.24
C THR A 87 -11.43 -6.75 -8.75
N MET A 88 -10.19 -7.11 -8.34
CA MET A 88 -9.85 -7.13 -6.92
C MET A 88 -9.78 -5.74 -6.30
N SER A 89 -9.33 -4.73 -7.04
CA SER A 89 -9.37 -3.34 -6.57
C SER A 89 -10.79 -2.80 -6.46
N ALA A 90 -11.70 -3.18 -7.36
CA ALA A 90 -13.12 -2.84 -7.26
C ALA A 90 -13.77 -3.49 -6.03
N ILE A 91 -13.49 -4.78 -5.78
CA ILE A 91 -13.94 -5.49 -4.57
C ILE A 91 -13.37 -4.82 -3.31
N SER A 92 -12.09 -4.43 -3.32
CA SER A 92 -11.44 -3.74 -2.20
C SER A 92 -12.16 -2.43 -1.87
N ALA A 93 -12.42 -1.59 -2.88
CA ALA A 93 -13.11 -0.32 -2.69
C ALA A 93 -14.51 -0.50 -2.08
N ILE A 94 -15.24 -1.50 -2.54
CA ILE A 94 -16.57 -1.82 -2.01
C ILE A 94 -16.47 -2.37 -0.58
N ASP A 95 -15.57 -3.32 -0.33
CA ASP A 95 -15.34 -3.92 0.99
C ASP A 95 -15.01 -2.86 2.05
N LEU A 96 -14.09 -1.95 1.73
CA LEU A 96 -13.71 -0.85 2.64
C LEU A 96 -14.91 0.05 2.96
N ALA A 97 -15.73 0.40 1.97
CA ALA A 97 -16.92 1.21 2.21
C ALA A 97 -17.97 0.47 3.06
N LEU A 98 -18.10 -0.84 2.92
CA LEU A 98 -19.02 -1.65 3.73
C LEU A 98 -18.56 -1.77 5.18
N TRP A 99 -17.25 -1.87 5.44
CA TRP A 99 -16.70 -1.86 6.80
C TRP A 99 -16.92 -0.52 7.48
N ASP A 100 -16.77 0.59 6.78
CA ASP A 100 -17.07 1.92 7.28
C ASP A 100 -18.55 2.05 7.69
N ILE A 101 -19.48 1.62 6.80
CA ILE A 101 -20.91 1.56 7.12
C ILE A 101 -21.16 0.73 8.37
N LYS A 102 -20.53 -0.44 8.48
CA LYS A 102 -20.76 -1.34 9.61
C LYS A 102 -20.29 -0.72 10.93
N GLY A 103 -19.12 -0.09 10.94
CA GLY A 103 -18.63 0.65 12.11
C GLY A 103 -19.56 1.79 12.50
N LYS A 104 -19.99 2.60 11.54
CA LYS A 104 -20.95 3.70 11.77
C LYS A 104 -22.31 3.19 12.25
N ALA A 105 -22.80 2.08 11.69
CA ALA A 105 -24.09 1.48 12.09
C ALA A 105 -24.10 0.93 13.53
N TYR A 106 -22.98 0.42 14.00
CA TYR A 106 -22.83 -0.07 15.37
C TYR A 106 -22.26 0.98 16.34
N GLY A 107 -21.90 2.17 15.87
CA GLY A 107 -21.36 3.25 16.67
C GLY A 107 -19.95 2.99 17.21
N VAL A 108 -19.14 2.17 16.53
CA VAL A 108 -17.81 1.77 16.97
C VAL A 108 -16.77 1.87 15.83
N PRO A 109 -15.49 2.07 16.14
CA PRO A 109 -14.41 1.98 15.14
C PRO A 109 -14.33 0.58 14.52
N VAL A 110 -13.83 0.49 13.28
CA VAL A 110 -13.76 -0.80 12.56
C VAL A 110 -12.90 -1.84 13.30
N TYR A 111 -11.79 -1.44 13.93
CA TYR A 111 -10.96 -2.40 14.68
C TYR A 111 -11.74 -3.07 15.85
N ASP A 112 -12.73 -2.41 16.46
CA ASP A 112 -13.56 -3.00 17.53
C ASP A 112 -14.52 -4.08 17.01
N LEU A 113 -14.94 -3.98 15.76
CA LEU A 113 -15.78 -5.02 15.13
C LEU A 113 -15.05 -6.35 14.92
N VAL A 114 -13.72 -6.35 15.03
CA VAL A 114 -12.89 -7.51 14.69
C VAL A 114 -12.02 -8.02 15.84
N GLY A 115 -12.36 -7.66 17.05
CA GLY A 115 -11.70 -8.13 18.27
C GLY A 115 -11.02 -7.04 19.10
N GLY A 116 -11.04 -5.80 18.63
CA GLY A 116 -10.45 -4.66 19.35
C GLY A 116 -8.96 -4.46 19.08
N LYS A 117 -8.39 -3.54 19.82
CA LYS A 117 -6.99 -3.15 19.68
C LYS A 117 -6.04 -4.17 20.30
N THR A 118 -5.03 -4.59 19.54
CA THR A 118 -3.83 -5.29 20.05
C THR A 118 -2.74 -4.29 20.47
N ARG A 119 -2.84 -3.03 20.02
CA ARG A 119 -1.95 -1.90 20.33
C ARG A 119 -2.65 -0.56 20.12
N ASP A 120 -2.20 0.48 20.84
CA ASP A 120 -2.77 1.82 20.73
C ASP A 120 -2.17 2.67 19.60
N LYS A 121 -1.05 2.26 19.02
CA LYS A 121 -0.35 2.93 17.93
C LYS A 121 0.39 1.93 17.07
N VAL A 122 0.52 2.22 15.78
CA VAL A 122 1.24 1.39 14.83
C VAL A 122 2.58 2.04 14.47
N ARG A 123 3.66 1.27 14.42
CA ARG A 123 4.95 1.75 13.87
C ARG A 123 4.80 2.06 12.41
N VAL A 124 5.54 3.08 11.95
CA VAL A 124 5.50 3.51 10.54
C VAL A 124 6.89 3.62 9.95
N TYR A 125 6.99 3.41 8.64
CA TYR A 125 8.15 3.81 7.86
C TYR A 125 7.77 4.86 6.81
N ALA A 126 8.74 5.75 6.52
CA ALA A 126 8.57 6.80 5.52
C ALA A 126 8.92 6.28 4.12
N ASN A 127 8.02 6.47 3.15
CA ASN A 127 8.28 6.33 1.73
C ASN A 127 7.93 7.64 1.00
N GLY A 128 8.30 7.78 -0.28
CA GLY A 128 7.98 8.96 -1.10
C GLY A 128 8.64 10.27 -0.64
N TRP A 129 9.59 10.21 0.26
CA TRP A 129 10.28 11.39 0.80
C TRP A 129 11.32 11.97 -0.17
N PHE A 130 11.78 11.18 -1.11
CA PHE A 130 12.78 11.54 -2.12
C PHE A 130 12.15 12.01 -3.45
N GLU A 131 10.85 11.97 -3.62
CA GLU A 131 10.18 12.27 -4.89
C GLU A 131 10.37 13.70 -5.37
N LYS A 132 10.54 14.65 -4.46
CA LYS A 132 10.88 16.03 -4.80
C LYS A 132 12.27 16.18 -5.44
N ILE A 133 13.15 15.20 -5.20
CA ILE A 133 14.51 15.17 -5.73
C ILE A 133 14.54 14.53 -7.12
N ASN A 134 13.59 13.63 -7.42
CA ASN A 134 13.67 12.71 -8.56
C ASN A 134 12.53 12.87 -9.58
N LEU A 135 11.93 14.03 -9.70
CA LEU A 135 10.75 14.26 -10.55
C LEU A 135 10.98 14.09 -12.06
N SER A 136 12.18 13.84 -12.55
CA SER A 136 12.44 13.82 -13.99
C SER A 136 13.15 12.57 -14.55
N THR A 137 13.66 11.67 -13.72
CA THR A 137 14.40 10.50 -14.23
C THR A 137 14.18 9.25 -13.36
N LEU A 138 13.63 8.21 -13.98
CA LEU A 138 13.51 6.86 -13.39
C LEU A 138 14.85 6.11 -13.28
N THR A 139 15.98 6.76 -13.53
CA THR A 139 17.31 6.16 -13.48
C THR A 139 18.16 6.79 -12.36
N ALA A 140 18.78 5.97 -11.55
CA ALA A 140 19.69 6.38 -10.46
C ALA A 140 20.87 7.25 -10.93
N ARG A 141 21.17 7.27 -12.23
CA ARG A 141 22.33 7.93 -12.84
C ARG A 141 22.43 9.44 -12.62
N ASN A 142 21.31 10.12 -12.33
CA ASN A 142 21.28 11.58 -12.18
C ASN A 142 20.92 12.03 -10.75
N ILE A 143 20.94 11.11 -9.80
CA ILE A 143 20.56 11.39 -8.43
C ILE A 143 21.80 11.72 -7.60
N SER A 144 21.77 12.84 -6.91
CA SER A 144 22.85 13.21 -5.97
C SER A 144 22.73 12.42 -4.67
N PRO A 145 23.67 11.52 -4.33
CA PRO A 145 23.69 10.83 -3.05
C PRO A 145 23.61 11.79 -1.86
N LYS A 146 24.25 12.95 -1.97
CA LYS A 146 24.22 14.02 -0.95
C LYS A 146 22.82 14.53 -0.68
N LEU A 147 21.99 14.77 -1.72
CA LEU A 147 20.61 15.22 -1.54
C LEU A 147 19.76 14.17 -0.85
N TYR A 148 19.94 12.88 -1.16
CA TYR A 148 19.26 11.79 -0.48
C TYR A 148 19.63 11.74 1.01
N ALA A 149 20.92 11.85 1.30
CA ALA A 149 21.42 11.90 2.68
C ALA A 149 20.83 13.07 3.48
N GLU A 150 20.78 14.27 2.89
CA GLU A 150 20.18 15.46 3.50
C GLU A 150 18.68 15.30 3.79
N GLU A 151 17.90 14.79 2.84
CA GLU A 151 16.46 14.57 3.04
C GLU A 151 16.19 13.45 4.06
N ALA A 152 16.96 12.37 4.05
CA ALA A 152 16.86 11.31 5.05
C ALA A 152 17.16 11.83 6.47
N SER A 153 18.20 12.67 6.64
CA SER A 153 18.52 13.30 7.92
C SER A 153 17.38 14.17 8.44
N LYS A 154 16.76 14.99 7.57
CA LYS A 154 15.59 15.81 7.93
C LYS A 154 14.40 14.99 8.44
N LEU A 155 14.20 13.77 7.88
CA LEU A 155 13.15 12.87 8.38
C LEU A 155 13.47 12.34 9.77
N VAL A 156 14.71 11.93 10.00
CA VAL A 156 15.15 11.44 11.31
C VAL A 156 15.03 12.54 12.38
N GLU A 157 15.37 13.79 12.05
CA GLU A 157 15.15 14.96 12.90
C GLU A 157 13.68 15.18 13.24
N LYS A 158 12.75 14.92 12.28
CA LYS A 158 11.29 14.94 12.48
C LYS A 158 10.75 13.74 13.27
N GLY A 159 11.61 12.80 13.66
CA GLY A 159 11.26 11.67 14.51
C GLY A 159 10.99 10.36 13.78
N TRP A 160 11.21 10.26 12.47
CA TRP A 160 11.13 8.99 11.75
C TRP A 160 12.27 8.07 12.17
N ARG A 161 11.99 6.75 12.23
CA ARG A 161 12.96 5.74 12.65
C ARG A 161 13.08 4.58 11.67
N ALA A 162 12.28 4.58 10.61
CA ALA A 162 12.35 3.64 9.50
C ALA A 162 12.07 4.38 8.19
N LEU A 163 12.86 4.11 7.16
CA LEU A 163 12.81 4.75 5.85
C LEU A 163 12.82 3.68 4.77
N LYS A 164 12.05 3.86 3.70
CA LYS A 164 12.10 3.05 2.49
C LYS A 164 12.40 3.93 1.27
N PHE A 165 13.21 3.45 0.35
CA PHE A 165 13.47 4.10 -0.94
C PHE A 165 13.95 3.11 -1.98
N TYR A 166 13.97 3.50 -3.25
CA TYR A 166 14.36 2.65 -4.39
C TYR A 166 15.64 3.17 -5.06
N PRO A 167 16.80 2.70 -4.61
CA PRO A 167 18.09 3.15 -5.13
C PRO A 167 18.47 2.52 -6.48
N PHE A 168 17.77 1.46 -6.90
CA PHE A 168 18.06 0.73 -8.12
C PHE A 168 16.97 0.99 -9.16
N GLY A 169 17.31 1.73 -10.22
CA GLY A 169 16.47 1.89 -11.40
C GLY A 169 17.05 1.11 -12.58
N GLY A 170 16.21 0.77 -13.56
CA GLY A 170 16.70 0.20 -14.81
C GLY A 170 16.09 -1.15 -15.19
N PRO A 171 16.66 -1.83 -16.20
CA PRO A 171 16.12 -3.06 -16.77
C PRO A 171 16.32 -4.27 -15.82
N GLN A 172 15.69 -5.40 -16.18
CA GLN A 172 15.78 -6.67 -15.44
C GLN A 172 17.22 -7.15 -15.20
N THR A 173 18.12 -6.85 -16.12
CA THR A 173 19.54 -7.11 -15.99
C THR A 173 20.25 -5.82 -15.65
N THR A 174 20.90 -5.76 -14.50
CA THR A 174 21.60 -4.56 -14.08
C THR A 174 23.11 -4.67 -14.27
N SER A 175 23.75 -3.60 -14.76
CA SER A 175 25.20 -3.54 -14.94
C SER A 175 25.90 -3.31 -13.59
N LEU A 176 27.21 -3.61 -13.54
CA LEU A 176 28.03 -3.32 -12.35
C LEU A 176 28.06 -1.83 -12.01
N GLU A 177 27.98 -0.95 -13.01
CA GLU A 177 27.91 0.50 -12.82
C GLU A 177 26.59 0.89 -12.14
N GLN A 178 25.46 0.37 -12.63
CA GLN A 178 24.14 0.62 -12.02
C GLN A 178 24.05 0.11 -10.58
N ILE A 179 24.65 -1.06 -10.31
CA ILE A 179 24.74 -1.58 -8.95
C ILE A 179 25.53 -0.61 -8.08
N ARG A 180 26.69 -0.16 -8.53
CA ARG A 180 27.54 0.78 -7.79
C ARG A 180 26.82 2.10 -7.50
N ASP A 181 26.09 2.64 -8.48
CA ASP A 181 25.33 3.87 -8.30
C ASP A 181 24.26 3.71 -7.22
N GLY A 182 23.50 2.59 -7.24
CA GLY A 182 22.52 2.28 -6.21
C GLY A 182 23.13 2.10 -4.83
N ILE A 183 24.25 1.39 -4.74
CA ILE A 183 24.99 1.19 -3.47
C ILE A 183 25.51 2.52 -2.92
N ASN A 184 26.02 3.43 -3.77
CA ASN A 184 26.44 4.76 -3.32
C ASN A 184 25.29 5.57 -2.71
N LEU A 185 24.07 5.43 -3.21
CA LEU A 185 22.89 6.03 -2.59
C LEU A 185 22.61 5.44 -1.21
N VAL A 186 22.65 4.11 -1.10
CA VAL A 186 22.42 3.41 0.19
C VAL A 186 23.49 3.79 1.21
N ASP A 187 24.75 3.79 0.81
CA ASP A 187 25.89 4.21 1.65
C ASP A 187 25.69 5.63 2.19
N SER A 188 25.34 6.57 1.32
CA SER A 188 25.14 7.97 1.69
C SER A 188 23.98 8.14 2.67
N VAL A 189 22.87 7.42 2.48
CA VAL A 189 21.72 7.46 3.41
C VAL A 189 22.11 6.81 4.74
N ARG A 190 22.74 5.63 4.74
CA ARG A 190 23.15 4.93 5.95
C ARG A 190 24.10 5.80 6.80
N ASN A 191 25.11 6.39 6.18
CA ASN A 191 26.06 7.28 6.87
C ASN A 191 25.37 8.51 7.46
N ALA A 192 24.35 9.05 6.81
CA ALA A 192 23.61 10.21 7.26
C ALA A 192 22.64 9.94 8.42
N VAL A 193 22.00 8.78 8.45
CA VAL A 193 20.95 8.46 9.44
C VAL A 193 21.47 7.61 10.61
N GLY A 194 22.66 7.01 10.48
CA GLY A 194 23.26 6.14 11.51
C GLY A 194 22.63 4.75 11.59
N ASP A 195 23.19 3.89 12.44
CA ASP A 195 22.90 2.44 12.46
C ASP A 195 21.54 2.06 13.11
N LEU A 196 20.94 2.98 13.86
CA LEU A 196 19.68 2.72 14.58
C LEU A 196 18.42 3.03 13.76
N VAL A 197 18.57 3.60 12.56
CA VAL A 197 17.44 3.82 11.64
C VAL A 197 17.30 2.62 10.74
N GLU A 198 16.10 2.02 10.72
CA GLU A 198 15.80 0.90 9.84
C GLU A 198 15.67 1.39 8.40
N ILE A 199 16.38 0.75 7.47
CA ILE A 199 16.35 1.07 6.05
C ILE A 199 15.76 -0.11 5.29
N GLY A 200 14.64 0.12 4.60
CA GLY A 200 14.11 -0.75 3.56
C GLY A 200 14.62 -0.32 2.19
N VAL A 201 15.07 -1.28 1.42
CA VAL A 201 15.47 -1.07 0.02
C VAL A 201 14.46 -1.75 -0.89
N ASP A 202 13.79 -0.96 -1.72
CA ASP A 202 12.77 -1.43 -2.66
C ASP A 202 13.36 -1.54 -4.07
N ILE A 203 13.25 -2.70 -4.68
CA ILE A 203 13.69 -3.00 -6.04
C ILE A 203 12.53 -2.88 -7.05
N ARG A 204 11.29 -2.81 -6.56
CA ARG A 204 10.07 -2.66 -7.38
C ARG A 204 9.90 -3.78 -8.42
N ALA A 205 10.21 -5.02 -8.05
CA ALA A 205 10.07 -6.22 -8.88
C ALA A 205 10.79 -6.11 -10.25
N ARG A 206 11.95 -5.45 -10.31
CA ARG A 206 12.60 -5.14 -11.59
C ARG A 206 13.72 -6.07 -12.00
N LEU A 207 14.30 -6.82 -11.06
CA LEU A 207 15.48 -7.63 -11.35
C LEU A 207 15.13 -9.08 -11.67
N ASN A 208 15.95 -9.71 -12.52
CA ASN A 208 15.99 -11.15 -12.56
C ASN A 208 16.77 -11.71 -11.35
N THR A 209 16.65 -12.99 -11.07
CA THR A 209 17.29 -13.66 -9.93
C THR A 209 18.80 -13.40 -9.85
N TRP A 210 19.48 -13.43 -10.98
CA TRP A 210 20.93 -13.23 -11.04
C TRP A 210 21.37 -11.83 -10.62
N SER A 211 20.69 -10.80 -11.12
CA SER A 211 20.95 -9.42 -10.73
C SER A 211 20.57 -9.16 -9.28
N ALA A 212 19.45 -9.73 -8.80
CA ALA A 212 19.02 -9.64 -7.42
C ALA A 212 20.05 -10.22 -6.45
N MET A 213 20.62 -11.39 -6.75
CA MET A 213 21.70 -12.00 -5.93
C MET A 213 22.94 -11.10 -5.83
N ARG A 214 23.31 -10.41 -6.91
CA ARG A 214 24.42 -9.47 -6.89
C ARG A 214 24.13 -8.25 -6.03
N VAL A 215 22.94 -7.66 -6.21
CA VAL A 215 22.51 -6.48 -5.43
C VAL A 215 22.43 -6.83 -3.95
N GLU A 216 21.82 -7.95 -3.59
CA GLU A 216 21.70 -8.40 -2.20
C GLU A 216 23.08 -8.54 -1.53
N LYS A 217 24.04 -9.16 -2.22
CA LYS A 217 25.40 -9.32 -1.71
C LYS A 217 26.09 -7.99 -1.41
N GLU A 218 25.94 -7.01 -2.30
CA GLU A 218 26.54 -5.67 -2.12
C GLU A 218 25.82 -4.85 -1.03
N LEU A 219 24.55 -5.17 -0.72
CA LEU A 219 23.78 -4.50 0.32
C LEU A 219 24.07 -5.00 1.75
N ARG A 220 24.61 -6.22 1.93
CA ARG A 220 24.85 -6.82 3.26
C ARG A 220 25.60 -5.91 4.26
N PRO A 221 26.65 -5.17 3.85
CA PRO A 221 27.39 -4.31 4.78
C PRO A 221 26.59 -3.16 5.38
N TYR A 222 25.42 -2.82 4.80
CA TYR A 222 24.66 -1.64 5.16
C TYR A 222 23.54 -1.89 6.18
N ASN A 223 23.47 -3.06 6.80
CA ASN A 223 22.45 -3.41 7.81
C ASN A 223 21.02 -3.07 7.35
N ILE A 224 20.65 -3.55 6.16
CA ILE A 224 19.33 -3.34 5.56
C ILE A 224 18.28 -4.14 6.32
N ALA A 225 17.22 -3.47 6.78
CA ALA A 225 16.16 -4.09 7.57
C ALA A 225 15.25 -5.01 6.73
N TRP A 226 15.02 -4.67 5.46
CA TRP A 226 14.34 -5.55 4.49
C TRP A 226 14.68 -5.16 3.05
N LEU A 227 14.69 -6.15 2.17
CA LEU A 227 14.80 -6.00 0.71
C LEU A 227 13.46 -6.33 0.08
N GLU A 228 12.82 -5.32 -0.52
CA GLU A 228 11.46 -5.40 -1.05
C GLU A 228 11.46 -5.70 -2.53
N GLU A 229 10.58 -6.62 -2.95
CA GLU A 229 10.33 -7.00 -4.36
C GLU A 229 11.62 -7.12 -5.19
N PRO A 230 12.62 -7.92 -4.76
CA PRO A 230 13.90 -8.00 -5.47
C PRO A 230 13.78 -8.62 -6.86
N ILE A 231 12.77 -9.45 -7.09
CA ILE A 231 12.56 -10.21 -8.32
C ILE A 231 11.13 -10.00 -8.81
N LEU A 232 10.92 -10.14 -10.13
CA LEU A 232 9.60 -10.13 -10.75
C LEU A 232 8.62 -11.09 -10.05
N TYR A 233 7.40 -10.63 -9.82
CA TYR A 233 6.37 -11.29 -9.01
C TYR A 233 5.58 -12.37 -9.78
N ASP A 234 5.67 -12.44 -11.11
CA ASP A 234 4.89 -13.34 -11.98
C ASP A 234 4.99 -14.82 -11.57
N ASN A 235 6.06 -15.17 -10.86
CA ASN A 235 6.30 -16.51 -10.37
C ASN A 235 6.89 -16.46 -8.97
N SER A 236 6.15 -16.96 -7.98
CA SER A 236 6.57 -16.98 -6.58
C SER A 236 7.77 -17.91 -6.31
N LYS A 237 8.00 -18.94 -7.14
CA LYS A 237 9.06 -19.90 -6.92
C LYS A 237 10.48 -19.29 -6.94
N PRO A 238 10.89 -18.48 -7.93
CA PRO A 238 12.19 -17.80 -7.88
C PRO A 238 12.35 -16.89 -6.67
N MET A 239 11.28 -16.19 -6.24
CA MET A 239 11.29 -15.34 -5.05
C MET A 239 11.55 -16.18 -3.77
N ILE A 240 10.87 -17.31 -3.63
CA ILE A 240 11.05 -18.24 -2.50
C ILE A 240 12.47 -18.80 -2.48
N GLU A 241 13.00 -19.26 -3.61
CA GLU A 241 14.36 -19.79 -3.69
C GLU A 241 15.42 -18.70 -3.39
N PHE A 242 15.21 -17.48 -3.87
CA PHE A 242 16.06 -16.36 -3.53
C PHE A 242 16.03 -16.03 -2.02
N ALA A 243 14.84 -15.98 -1.43
CA ALA A 243 14.67 -15.70 -0.01
C ALA A 243 15.39 -16.71 0.90
N LYS A 244 15.44 -17.99 0.50
CA LYS A 244 16.19 -19.04 1.22
C LYS A 244 17.70 -18.77 1.27
N SER A 245 18.25 -18.07 0.29
CA SER A 245 19.68 -17.80 0.17
C SER A 245 20.09 -16.41 0.62
N SER A 246 19.12 -15.51 0.81
CA SER A 246 19.35 -14.12 1.23
C SER A 246 19.70 -14.04 2.72
N GLU A 247 20.68 -13.23 3.07
CA GLU A 247 20.98 -12.85 4.46
C GLU A 247 20.18 -11.61 4.90
N ILE A 248 19.58 -10.87 3.92
CA ILE A 248 18.70 -9.75 4.20
C ILE A 248 17.26 -10.25 4.21
N PRO A 249 16.43 -9.88 5.21
CA PRO A 249 15.01 -10.22 5.23
C PRO A 249 14.30 -9.76 3.95
N ILE A 250 13.55 -10.65 3.31
CA ILE A 250 12.81 -10.34 2.07
C ILE A 250 11.38 -9.94 2.40
N SER A 251 10.89 -8.92 1.69
CA SER A 251 9.47 -8.58 1.67
C SER A 251 8.90 -8.61 0.26
N THR A 252 7.61 -8.94 0.13
CA THR A 252 6.90 -9.01 -1.15
C THR A 252 5.39 -9.05 -0.94
N GLY A 253 4.63 -8.76 -1.99
CA GLY A 253 3.19 -8.98 -1.98
C GLY A 253 2.34 -7.82 -2.50
N GLU A 254 2.89 -6.66 -2.83
CA GLU A 254 2.12 -5.51 -3.32
C GLU A 254 1.34 -5.81 -4.61
N GLN A 255 1.82 -6.75 -5.40
CA GLN A 255 1.25 -7.16 -6.69
C GLN A 255 0.50 -8.49 -6.65
N LEU A 256 0.17 -8.99 -5.44
CA LEU A 256 -0.66 -10.17 -5.22
C LEU A 256 -2.06 -9.77 -4.78
N TYR A 257 -3.08 -10.34 -5.41
CA TYR A 257 -4.45 -9.80 -5.33
C TYR A 257 -5.42 -10.55 -4.42
N ASN A 258 -5.01 -11.68 -3.81
CA ASN A 258 -5.88 -12.45 -2.91
C ASN A 258 -5.10 -13.52 -2.14
N ARG A 259 -5.70 -14.10 -1.09
CA ARG A 259 -5.07 -15.13 -0.24
C ARG A 259 -4.56 -16.35 -0.98
N TRP A 260 -5.15 -16.71 -2.13
CA TRP A 260 -4.71 -17.88 -2.90
C TRP A 260 -3.39 -17.59 -3.62
N GLU A 261 -3.16 -16.35 -4.05
CA GLU A 261 -1.88 -15.92 -4.61
C GLU A 261 -0.81 -15.77 -3.53
N PHE A 262 -1.17 -15.31 -2.31
CA PHE A 262 -0.28 -15.29 -1.15
C PHE A 262 0.08 -16.67 -0.61
N ARG A 263 -0.79 -17.67 -0.79
CA ARG A 263 -0.65 -19.00 -0.21
C ARG A 263 0.73 -19.65 -0.44
N PRO A 264 1.28 -19.74 -1.66
CA PRO A 264 2.58 -20.36 -1.88
C PRO A 264 3.72 -19.68 -1.12
N ILE A 265 3.64 -18.36 -0.99
CA ILE A 265 4.63 -17.55 -0.27
C ILE A 265 4.51 -17.79 1.23
N ILE A 266 3.30 -17.76 1.78
CA ILE A 266 3.04 -18.04 3.20
C ILE A 266 3.50 -19.45 3.56
N GLU A 267 3.06 -20.46 2.81
CA GLU A 267 3.40 -21.88 3.06
C GLU A 267 4.90 -22.17 2.94
N SER A 268 5.66 -21.32 2.23
CA SER A 268 7.12 -21.47 2.15
C SER A 268 7.83 -21.23 3.49
N GLY A 269 7.27 -20.39 4.36
CA GLY A 269 7.82 -20.04 5.67
C GLY A 269 9.14 -19.25 5.65
N VAL A 270 9.61 -18.82 4.46
CA VAL A 270 10.94 -18.17 4.32
C VAL A 270 10.88 -16.68 4.04
N ILE A 271 9.69 -16.12 3.81
CA ILE A 271 9.50 -14.68 3.59
C ILE A 271 8.91 -14.07 4.86
N PRO A 272 9.71 -13.31 5.62
CA PRO A 272 9.30 -12.82 6.94
C PRO A 272 8.33 -11.65 6.90
N ILE A 273 8.24 -10.90 5.78
CA ILE A 273 7.42 -9.70 5.69
C ILE A 273 6.55 -9.78 4.43
N LEU A 274 5.23 -9.77 4.62
CA LEU A 274 4.26 -9.74 3.53
C LEU A 274 3.64 -8.35 3.42
N GLN A 275 3.49 -7.87 2.19
CA GLN A 275 3.06 -6.50 1.89
C GLN A 275 1.78 -6.46 1.02
N PRO A 276 0.66 -7.08 1.48
CA PRO A 276 -0.59 -6.96 0.75
C PRO A 276 -1.06 -5.50 0.71
N ASP A 277 -1.53 -5.04 -0.44
CA ASP A 277 -2.16 -3.72 -0.56
C ASP A 277 -3.66 -3.81 -0.29
N ILE A 278 -4.18 -3.00 0.64
CA ILE A 278 -5.58 -3.05 1.05
C ILE A 278 -6.54 -2.61 -0.06
N CYS A 279 -6.06 -1.76 -0.99
CA CYS A 279 -6.82 -1.33 -2.16
C CYS A 279 -6.83 -2.37 -3.30
N HIS A 280 -5.93 -3.37 -3.26
CA HIS A 280 -5.74 -4.29 -4.39
C HIS A 280 -5.93 -5.76 -4.04
N ALA A 281 -5.71 -6.16 -2.80
CA ALA A 281 -5.78 -7.56 -2.40
C ALA A 281 -7.15 -8.02 -1.90
N GLY A 282 -8.22 -7.21 -2.07
CA GLY A 282 -9.58 -7.60 -1.70
C GLY A 282 -10.12 -6.91 -0.44
N GLY A 283 -9.51 -5.80 -0.03
CA GLY A 283 -9.97 -4.96 1.07
C GLY A 283 -9.61 -5.49 2.46
N PHE A 284 -10.24 -4.90 3.46
CA PHE A 284 -9.99 -5.21 4.87
C PHE A 284 -10.34 -6.66 5.23
N SER A 285 -11.44 -7.19 4.67
CA SER A 285 -11.85 -8.59 4.86
C SER A 285 -10.78 -9.58 4.42
N GLU A 286 -10.18 -9.37 3.27
CA GLU A 286 -9.21 -10.30 2.70
C GLU A 286 -7.83 -10.14 3.35
N LEU A 287 -7.38 -8.89 3.62
CA LEU A 287 -6.11 -8.67 4.30
C LEU A 287 -6.08 -9.31 5.69
N ARG A 288 -7.19 -9.29 6.43
CA ARG A 288 -7.28 -10.01 7.71
C ARG A 288 -7.05 -11.52 7.54
N LYS A 289 -7.63 -12.13 6.52
CA LYS A 289 -7.44 -13.58 6.23
C LYS A 289 -5.99 -13.88 5.86
N ILE A 290 -5.38 -13.03 5.05
CA ILE A 290 -3.96 -13.11 4.71
C ILE A 290 -3.10 -12.98 5.98
N SER A 291 -3.42 -12.01 6.84
CA SER A 291 -2.67 -11.77 8.09
C SER A 291 -2.70 -12.96 9.04
N PHE A 292 -3.86 -13.57 9.25
CA PHE A 292 -3.98 -14.74 10.13
C PHE A 292 -3.32 -15.99 9.53
N ALA A 293 -3.40 -16.17 8.20
CA ALA A 293 -2.65 -17.25 7.56
C ALA A 293 -1.13 -17.05 7.72
N ALA A 294 -0.64 -15.83 7.51
CA ALA A 294 0.77 -15.46 7.67
C ALA A 294 1.28 -15.64 9.11
N GLU A 295 0.45 -15.32 10.11
CA GLU A 295 0.79 -15.48 11.52
C GLU A 295 1.17 -16.92 11.87
N THR A 296 0.48 -17.91 11.30
CA THR A 296 0.75 -19.33 11.56
C THR A 296 2.11 -19.79 11.01
N TYR A 297 2.74 -19.02 10.14
CA TYR A 297 4.08 -19.23 9.59
C TYR A 297 5.10 -18.21 10.10
N TYR A 298 4.74 -17.45 11.15
CA TYR A 298 5.58 -16.40 11.75
C TYR A 298 5.97 -15.26 10.80
N SER A 299 5.22 -15.06 9.72
CA SER A 299 5.39 -13.91 8.84
C SER A 299 4.61 -12.71 9.37
N SER A 300 5.25 -11.55 9.28
CA SER A 300 4.67 -10.26 9.66
C SER A 300 4.01 -9.59 8.46
N ILE A 301 3.10 -8.66 8.74
CA ILE A 301 2.40 -7.86 7.73
C ILE A 301 2.91 -6.42 7.76
N ALA A 302 3.27 -5.89 6.60
CA ALA A 302 3.56 -4.47 6.38
C ALA A 302 2.76 -4.00 5.17
N PRO A 303 1.50 -3.57 5.32
CA PRO A 303 0.65 -3.25 4.18
C PRO A 303 1.32 -2.23 3.24
N HIS A 304 1.47 -2.60 1.95
CA HIS A 304 1.85 -1.65 0.92
C HIS A 304 0.82 -0.54 0.83
N ASN A 305 1.25 0.70 0.71
CA ASN A 305 0.35 1.85 0.68
C ASN A 305 0.94 3.04 -0.07
N SER A 306 0.87 3.01 -1.39
CA SER A 306 1.16 4.16 -2.26
C SER A 306 -0.12 4.86 -2.75
N ASN A 307 -1.20 4.74 -1.98
CA ASN A 307 -2.56 5.14 -2.32
C ASN A 307 -3.02 6.37 -1.51
N GLY A 308 -4.31 6.64 -1.55
CA GLY A 308 -4.92 7.77 -0.87
C GLY A 308 -5.19 7.55 0.62
N PRO A 309 -5.93 8.50 1.23
CA PRO A 309 -6.09 8.54 2.68
C PRO A 309 -6.96 7.43 3.27
N ILE A 310 -7.94 6.90 2.55
CA ILE A 310 -8.79 5.80 3.05
C ILE A 310 -8.00 4.49 3.09
N SER A 311 -7.14 4.25 2.10
CA SER A 311 -6.17 3.15 2.12
C SER A 311 -5.30 3.19 3.39
N THR A 312 -4.74 4.35 3.68
CA THR A 312 -3.89 4.56 4.86
C THR A 312 -4.64 4.31 6.16
N ILE A 313 -5.80 4.93 6.34
CA ILE A 313 -6.60 4.79 7.57
C ILE A 313 -7.05 3.34 7.77
N SER A 314 -7.58 2.69 6.72
CA SER A 314 -8.06 1.31 6.84
C SER A 314 -6.92 0.31 7.11
N SER A 315 -5.73 0.54 6.55
CA SER A 315 -4.53 -0.24 6.87
C SER A 315 -4.07 -0.04 8.33
N ILE A 316 -4.22 1.16 8.88
CA ILE A 316 -3.93 1.42 10.30
C ILE A 316 -4.94 0.69 11.20
N HIS A 317 -6.25 0.69 10.86
CA HIS A 317 -7.23 -0.13 11.58
C HIS A 317 -6.86 -1.62 11.57
N LEU A 318 -6.40 -2.14 10.43
CA LEU A 318 -5.87 -3.49 10.33
C LEU A 318 -4.69 -3.68 11.29
N GLY A 319 -3.68 -2.81 11.20
CA GLY A 319 -2.47 -2.87 12.02
C GLY A 319 -2.73 -2.76 13.52
N MET A 320 -3.80 -2.06 13.94
CA MET A 320 -4.23 -2.00 15.33
C MET A 320 -4.91 -3.28 15.81
N SER A 321 -5.52 -4.08 14.91
CA SER A 321 -6.33 -5.25 15.24
C SER A 321 -5.64 -6.61 15.07
N ILE A 322 -4.53 -6.68 14.31
CA ILE A 322 -3.78 -7.92 14.09
C ILE A 322 -2.52 -8.00 14.97
N PRO A 323 -2.12 -9.18 15.46
CA PRO A 323 -0.93 -9.32 16.32
C PRO A 323 0.39 -9.17 15.55
N ASN A 324 0.44 -9.61 14.30
CA ASN A 324 1.65 -9.77 13.47
C ASN A 324 1.95 -8.59 12.54
N ILE A 325 1.54 -7.36 12.88
CA ILE A 325 1.93 -6.17 12.12
C ILE A 325 3.42 -5.87 12.33
N PHE A 326 4.15 -5.64 11.24
CA PHE A 326 5.54 -5.15 11.26
C PHE A 326 5.57 -3.62 11.36
N MET A 327 5.14 -2.95 10.30
CA MET A 327 5.00 -1.48 10.23
C MET A 327 3.94 -1.12 9.19
N GLN A 328 3.44 0.12 9.27
CA GLN A 328 2.57 0.72 8.25
C GLN A 328 3.41 1.64 7.35
N GLU A 329 3.24 1.48 6.06
CA GLU A 329 3.80 2.40 5.06
C GLU A 329 3.10 3.74 5.07
N ILE A 330 3.88 4.83 5.07
CA ILE A 330 3.38 6.20 4.93
C ILE A 330 4.13 6.90 3.80
N PHE A 331 3.40 7.32 2.79
CA PHE A 331 3.91 8.20 1.75
C PHE A 331 3.95 9.63 2.27
N VAL A 332 5.14 10.09 2.64
CA VAL A 332 5.32 11.38 3.34
C VAL A 332 4.89 12.56 2.48
N SER A 333 5.11 12.46 1.16
CA SER A 333 4.70 13.48 0.19
C SER A 333 3.17 13.60 0.03
N PHE A 334 2.39 12.63 0.54
CA PHE A 334 0.93 12.66 0.47
C PHE A 334 0.25 13.27 1.70
N LEU A 335 0.98 13.43 2.82
CA LEU A 335 0.40 13.83 4.10
C LEU A 335 -0.32 15.17 4.06
N GLU A 336 0.19 16.15 3.33
CA GLU A 336 -0.47 17.44 3.17
C GLU A 336 -1.84 17.29 2.49
N ARG A 337 -1.92 16.43 1.45
CA ARG A 337 -3.18 16.13 0.77
C ARG A 337 -4.12 15.31 1.65
N TYR A 338 -3.62 14.40 2.48
CA TYR A 338 -4.46 13.67 3.44
C TYR A 338 -5.10 14.63 4.45
N ASN A 339 -4.33 15.57 4.98
CA ASN A 339 -4.84 16.59 5.90
C ASN A 339 -5.92 17.49 5.25
N LEU A 340 -5.84 17.70 3.94
CA LEU A 340 -6.83 18.45 3.19
C LEU A 340 -8.11 17.67 2.94
N LEU A 341 -7.98 16.36 2.63
CA LEU A 341 -9.12 15.54 2.20
C LEU A 341 -9.89 14.89 3.34
N LEU A 342 -9.28 14.71 4.53
CA LEU A 342 -9.90 14.03 5.67
C LEU A 342 -10.43 15.01 6.72
N SER A 343 -11.57 14.69 7.30
CA SER A 343 -12.11 15.43 8.47
C SER A 343 -11.27 15.21 9.73
N ASP A 344 -10.71 14.02 9.88
CA ASP A 344 -9.86 13.60 11.01
C ASP A 344 -8.64 12.84 10.45
N PRO A 345 -7.56 13.53 10.07
CA PRO A 345 -6.37 12.89 9.49
C PRO A 345 -5.57 12.09 10.53
N PRO A 346 -4.75 11.10 10.09
CA PRO A 346 -3.91 10.33 10.98
C PRO A 346 -2.86 11.21 11.65
N ASN A 347 -2.60 10.97 12.93
CA ASN A 347 -1.55 11.68 13.67
C ASN A 347 -0.26 10.86 13.68
N ILE A 348 0.79 11.37 13.03
CA ILE A 348 2.10 10.72 12.94
C ILE A 348 3.08 11.45 13.86
N SER A 349 3.65 10.72 14.79
CA SER A 349 4.62 11.25 15.75
C SER A 349 5.64 10.20 16.19
N LYS A 350 6.91 10.57 16.23
CA LYS A 350 8.01 9.74 16.74
C LYS A 350 8.05 8.31 16.18
N GLY A 351 7.80 8.16 14.86
CA GLY A 351 7.81 6.86 14.18
C GLY A 351 6.58 5.97 14.44
N TYR A 352 5.49 6.56 14.93
CA TYR A 352 4.21 5.90 15.16
C TYR A 352 3.07 6.70 14.57
N VAL A 353 1.97 6.01 14.27
CA VAL A 353 0.72 6.61 13.83
C VAL A 353 -0.42 6.21 14.78
N THR A 354 -1.32 7.16 15.01
CA THR A 354 -2.60 6.97 15.69
C THR A 354 -3.72 7.55 14.83
N ILE A 355 -4.93 7.05 15.03
CA ILE A 355 -6.16 7.49 14.35
C ILE A 355 -7.25 7.79 15.37
N SER A 356 -8.32 8.45 14.92
CA SER A 356 -9.50 8.73 15.72
C SER A 356 -10.25 7.45 16.11
N ASP A 357 -10.82 7.44 17.34
CA ASP A 357 -11.66 6.35 17.85
C ASP A 357 -13.14 6.54 17.50
N LYS A 358 -13.49 7.48 16.61
CA LYS A 358 -14.86 7.67 16.12
C LYS A 358 -15.35 6.45 15.32
N PRO A 359 -16.69 6.26 15.16
CA PRO A 359 -17.25 5.14 14.42
C PRO A 359 -16.77 5.03 12.98
N GLY A 360 -16.76 3.81 12.43
CA GLY A 360 -16.29 3.51 11.08
C GLY A 360 -14.77 3.63 10.97
N TRP A 361 -14.29 4.28 9.95
CA TRP A 361 -12.85 4.59 9.80
C TRP A 361 -12.38 5.72 10.74
N GLY A 362 -13.28 6.33 11.53
CA GLY A 362 -12.96 7.43 12.42
C GLY A 362 -12.78 8.77 11.72
N THR A 363 -13.03 8.84 10.44
CA THR A 363 -12.91 10.02 9.57
C THR A 363 -13.85 9.94 8.38
N ASP A 364 -14.12 11.08 7.74
CA ASP A 364 -14.83 11.16 6.46
C ASP A 364 -13.99 11.92 5.42
N LEU A 365 -14.24 11.65 4.15
CA LEU A 365 -13.71 12.44 3.05
C LEU A 365 -14.53 13.73 2.88
N ILE A 366 -13.83 14.84 2.71
CA ILE A 366 -14.43 16.16 2.42
C ILE A 366 -14.64 16.28 0.91
N GLU A 367 -15.87 16.00 0.46
CA GLU A 367 -16.21 15.96 -0.98
C GLU A 367 -15.84 17.25 -1.73
N GLN A 368 -16.04 18.42 -1.12
CA GLN A 368 -15.67 19.70 -1.71
C GLN A 368 -14.18 19.73 -2.08
N ASN A 369 -13.32 19.26 -1.19
CA ASN A 369 -11.87 19.28 -1.41
C ASN A 369 -11.44 18.26 -2.48
N ILE A 370 -12.17 17.14 -2.64
CA ILE A 370 -11.96 16.21 -3.75
C ILE A 370 -12.25 16.87 -5.08
N LEU A 371 -13.39 17.57 -5.18
CA LEU A 371 -13.84 18.25 -6.40
C LEU A 371 -12.94 19.41 -6.80
N GLU A 372 -12.33 20.10 -5.84
CA GLU A 372 -11.36 21.17 -6.08
C GLU A 372 -10.01 20.67 -6.63
N HIS A 373 -9.76 19.36 -6.56
CA HIS A 373 -8.53 18.72 -7.05
C HIS A 373 -8.87 17.58 -8.02
N PRO A 374 -9.48 17.88 -9.17
CA PRO A 374 -9.98 16.86 -10.09
C PRO A 374 -8.86 15.93 -10.58
N ALA A 375 -9.24 14.72 -10.94
CA ALA A 375 -8.35 13.73 -11.53
C ALA A 375 -7.64 14.32 -12.76
N GLY A 376 -6.35 14.06 -12.86
CA GLY A 376 -5.56 14.43 -14.05
C GLY A 376 -5.88 13.51 -15.23
N GLU A 377 -5.75 14.04 -16.44
CA GLU A 377 -5.75 13.19 -17.63
C GLU A 377 -4.45 12.38 -17.72
N PHE A 378 -4.59 11.11 -18.10
CA PHE A 378 -3.44 10.27 -18.35
C PHE A 378 -2.67 10.80 -19.57
N LYS A 379 -1.45 11.29 -19.35
CA LYS A 379 -0.51 11.52 -20.44
C LYS A 379 0.38 10.29 -20.51
N GLN A 380 0.38 9.64 -21.68
CA GLN A 380 1.31 8.55 -21.96
C GLN A 380 2.72 9.04 -21.64
N VAL A 381 3.34 8.45 -20.63
CA VAL A 381 4.77 8.64 -20.41
C VAL A 381 5.43 7.69 -21.39
N ASP A 382 6.29 8.21 -22.27
CA ASP A 382 7.18 7.38 -23.07
C ASP A 382 8.13 6.66 -22.11
N SER A 383 7.65 5.56 -21.55
CA SER A 383 8.49 4.65 -20.80
C SER A 383 9.14 3.71 -21.80
N GLU A 384 10.45 3.72 -21.88
CA GLU A 384 11.15 2.65 -22.58
C GLU A 384 10.68 1.31 -21.99
N PRO A 385 10.37 0.32 -22.85
CA PRO A 385 10.02 -1.01 -22.38
C PRO A 385 11.19 -1.57 -21.55
N TYR A 386 10.88 -2.35 -20.54
CA TYR A 386 11.78 -2.99 -19.59
C TYR A 386 13.02 -3.62 -20.22
#